data_b1d8dbd3226927a6a3518d58094dc2e1
#
_entry.id   b1d8dbd3226927a6a3518d58094dc2e1
#
_cell.length_a   1.000
_cell.length_b   1.000
_cell.length_c   1.000
_cell.angle_alpha   90.00
_cell.angle_beta   90.00
_cell.angle_gamma   90.00
#
_symmetry.space_group_name_H-M   'P 1'
#
loop_
_entity.id
_entity.type
_entity.pdbx_description
1 polymer ?
#
loop_
_entity_poly.entity_id
_entity_poly.type
_entity_poly.pdbx_seq_one_letter_code
_entity_poly.pdbx_strand_id
1 'polypeptide(L)'
;VRVEEKFVLIPKIFKGQQDLLQELREHNIEPWVVSASAEEIVRMVVSDPKYGLHIKPENVIGVNLLLSYEDGRVISSAEERMAGNTDTFYFSEERQQAVLTHHLYAPATWYAGKVAGIKEWIHPSQRPILVAGDSPNDFYMQFYANVEEGGVRVRIHRKDSHKEELELEIAKRNNGENNADPFPSKGWIEVTPDELHYK
;
A
#
# COMPACT_ATOMS: atom_id res chain seq x y z
N VAL A 1 16.77 -8.61 -16.14
CA VAL A 1 15.93 -9.38 -17.07
C VAL A 1 15.85 -8.61 -18.39
N ARG A 2 16.01 -9.30 -19.52
CA ARG A 2 15.92 -8.71 -20.86
C ARG A 2 14.58 -9.10 -21.47
N VAL A 3 13.81 -8.09 -21.90
CA VAL A 3 12.54 -8.30 -22.61
C VAL A 3 12.56 -7.43 -23.86
N GLU A 4 12.36 -8.03 -25.03
CA GLU A 4 12.32 -7.33 -26.32
C GLU A 4 13.51 -6.36 -26.53
N GLU A 5 14.72 -6.82 -26.27
CA GLU A 5 15.97 -6.02 -26.36
C GLU A 5 16.09 -4.86 -25.34
N LYS A 6 15.15 -4.69 -24.44
CA LYS A 6 15.21 -3.72 -23.35
C LYS A 6 15.60 -4.40 -22.03
N PHE A 7 16.35 -3.68 -21.22
CA PHE A 7 16.63 -4.12 -19.86
C PHE A 7 15.49 -3.67 -18.95
N VAL A 8 14.90 -4.62 -18.23
CA VAL A 8 13.92 -4.35 -17.18
C VAL A 8 14.62 -4.44 -15.84
N LEU A 9 14.52 -3.39 -15.02
CA LEU A 9 15.04 -3.40 -13.68
C LEU A 9 14.19 -4.34 -12.82
N ILE A 10 14.86 -5.27 -12.14
CA ILE A 10 14.19 -6.15 -11.19
C ILE A 10 13.94 -5.34 -9.91
N PRO A 11 12.71 -5.34 -9.37
CA PRO A 11 12.43 -4.71 -8.08
C PRO A 11 13.37 -5.27 -6.99
N LYS A 12 13.89 -4.37 -6.16
CA LYS A 12 14.74 -4.74 -5.02
C LYS A 12 13.97 -4.53 -3.73
N ILE A 13 14.17 -5.41 -2.77
CA ILE A 13 13.64 -5.28 -1.42
C ILE A 13 14.68 -4.58 -0.55
N PHE A 14 14.28 -3.52 0.12
CA PHE A 14 15.14 -2.81 1.05
C PHE A 14 15.22 -3.55 2.38
N LYS A 15 16.44 -3.74 2.88
CA LYS A 15 16.67 -4.39 4.17
C LYS A 15 16.03 -3.62 5.32
N GLY A 16 16.13 -2.28 5.32
CA GLY A 16 15.51 -1.44 6.34
C GLY A 16 13.99 -1.57 6.39
N GLN A 17 13.32 -1.86 5.26
CA GLN A 17 11.88 -2.14 5.27
C GLN A 17 11.57 -3.50 5.89
N GLN A 18 12.38 -4.52 5.64
CA GLN A 18 12.22 -5.82 6.29
C GLN A 18 12.40 -5.70 7.81
N ASP A 19 13.43 -4.96 8.25
CA ASP A 19 13.71 -4.74 9.66
C ASP A 19 12.58 -3.95 10.34
N LEU A 20 12.09 -2.88 9.72
CA LEU A 20 10.95 -2.13 10.23
C LEU A 20 9.70 -3.02 10.38
N LEU A 21 9.39 -3.83 9.38
CA LEU A 21 8.23 -4.72 9.42
C LEU A 21 8.38 -5.80 10.50
N GLN A 22 9.60 -6.27 10.76
CA GLN A 22 9.88 -7.20 11.85
C GLN A 22 9.66 -6.53 13.21
N GLU A 23 10.24 -5.35 13.44
CA GLU A 23 10.08 -4.56 14.68
C GLU A 23 8.60 -4.26 14.97
N LEU A 24 7.83 -3.87 13.95
CA LEU A 24 6.40 -3.61 14.12
C LEU A 24 5.67 -4.86 14.65
N ARG A 25 5.94 -6.03 14.07
CA ARG A 25 5.32 -7.28 14.51
C ARG A 25 5.74 -7.67 15.93
N GLU A 26 7.02 -7.53 16.28
CA GLU A 26 7.54 -7.80 17.63
C GLU A 26 6.87 -6.91 18.70
N HIS A 27 6.40 -5.73 18.30
CA HIS A 27 5.65 -4.81 19.15
C HIS A 27 4.12 -4.93 19.00
N ASN A 28 3.62 -6.01 18.39
CA ASN A 28 2.19 -6.25 18.15
C ASN A 28 1.51 -5.15 17.30
N ILE A 29 2.26 -4.50 16.43
CA ILE A 29 1.73 -3.56 15.45
C ILE A 29 1.56 -4.31 14.13
N GLU A 30 0.33 -4.41 13.66
CA GLU A 30 0.01 -5.15 12.44
C GLU A 30 0.27 -4.32 11.19
N PRO A 31 1.21 -4.76 10.31
CA PRO A 31 1.50 -4.03 9.08
C PRO A 31 0.50 -4.37 7.96
N TRP A 32 0.11 -3.34 7.23
CA TRP A 32 -0.73 -3.39 6.05
C TRP A 32 -0.05 -2.75 4.85
N VAL A 33 -0.33 -3.25 3.66
CA VAL A 33 0.13 -2.64 2.41
C VAL A 33 -1.07 -2.08 1.64
N VAL A 34 -1.02 -0.78 1.31
CA VAL A 34 -2.03 -0.10 0.51
C VAL A 34 -1.38 0.44 -0.76
N SER A 35 -1.58 -0.24 -1.87
CA SER A 35 -0.86 -0.01 -3.12
C SER A 35 -1.76 0.53 -4.23
N ALA A 36 -1.18 1.36 -5.10
CA ALA A 36 -1.80 1.79 -6.35
C ALA A 36 -1.61 0.79 -7.51
N SER A 37 -0.94 -0.33 -7.25
CA SER A 37 -0.76 -1.42 -8.22
C SER A 37 -1.82 -2.49 -8.05
N ALA A 38 -1.93 -3.40 -9.03
CA ALA A 38 -2.82 -4.55 -8.95
C ALA A 38 -2.55 -5.35 -7.67
N GLU A 39 -3.60 -5.58 -6.89
CA GLU A 39 -3.53 -6.20 -5.56
C GLU A 39 -2.85 -7.56 -5.58
N GLU A 40 -3.19 -8.39 -6.56
CA GLU A 40 -2.65 -9.74 -6.71
C GLU A 40 -1.12 -9.73 -6.90
N ILE A 41 -0.62 -8.83 -7.74
CA ILE A 41 0.83 -8.71 -8.00
C ILE A 41 1.56 -8.26 -6.73
N VAL A 42 1.00 -7.29 -6.01
CA VAL A 42 1.58 -6.83 -4.75
C VAL A 42 1.62 -7.96 -3.73
N ARG A 43 0.50 -8.67 -3.56
CA ARG A 43 0.38 -9.80 -2.62
C ARG A 43 1.38 -10.92 -2.93
N MET A 44 1.55 -11.29 -4.20
CA MET A 44 2.54 -12.31 -4.61
C MET A 44 3.97 -11.95 -4.21
N VAL A 45 4.28 -10.66 -4.04
CA VAL A 45 5.62 -10.22 -3.63
C VAL A 45 5.70 -10.07 -2.12
N VAL A 46 4.77 -9.34 -1.49
CA VAL A 46 4.93 -8.95 -0.08
C VAL A 46 4.56 -10.07 0.89
N SER A 47 3.77 -11.04 0.45
CA SER A 47 3.37 -12.19 1.27
C SER A 47 4.22 -13.45 1.03
N ASP A 48 5.02 -13.49 -0.05
CA ASP A 48 5.93 -14.63 -0.32
C ASP A 48 7.09 -14.62 0.69
N PRO A 49 7.26 -15.68 1.50
CA PRO A 49 8.32 -15.78 2.52
C PRO A 49 9.74 -15.55 1.99
N LYS A 50 9.99 -15.88 0.71
CA LYS A 50 11.32 -15.72 0.09
C LYS A 50 11.82 -14.28 0.05
N TYR A 51 10.89 -13.29 0.07
CA TYR A 51 11.22 -11.87 0.07
C TYR A 51 11.39 -11.28 1.48
N GLY A 52 11.00 -12.01 2.52
CA GLY A 52 11.23 -11.65 3.93
C GLY A 52 10.42 -10.46 4.43
N LEU A 53 9.37 -10.05 3.72
CA LEU A 53 8.46 -8.96 4.17
C LEU A 53 7.36 -9.50 5.10
N HIS A 54 6.94 -10.75 4.90
CA HIS A 54 5.99 -11.47 5.75
C HIS A 54 4.69 -10.69 6.02
N ILE A 55 4.17 -9.98 5.02
CA ILE A 55 2.84 -9.38 5.11
C ILE A 55 1.82 -10.50 4.94
N LYS A 56 0.83 -10.54 5.83
CA LYS A 56 -0.28 -11.49 5.68
C LYS A 56 -1.02 -11.23 4.36
N PRO A 57 -1.43 -12.26 3.61
CA PRO A 57 -2.14 -12.06 2.34
C PRO A 57 -3.40 -11.19 2.46
N GLU A 58 -4.14 -11.31 3.57
CA GLU A 58 -5.32 -10.51 3.89
C GLU A 58 -5.01 -9.04 4.18
N ASN A 59 -3.76 -8.71 4.54
CA ASN A 59 -3.31 -7.35 4.85
C ASN A 59 -2.78 -6.60 3.63
N VAL A 60 -3.08 -7.07 2.42
CA VAL A 60 -2.70 -6.39 1.18
C VAL A 60 -3.95 -5.83 0.52
N ILE A 61 -3.96 -4.52 0.34
CA ILE A 61 -5.00 -3.77 -0.34
C ILE A 61 -4.38 -3.13 -1.58
N GLY A 62 -4.96 -3.35 -2.73
CA GLY A 62 -4.48 -2.80 -3.99
C GLY A 62 -5.61 -2.41 -4.92
N VAL A 63 -5.26 -2.15 -6.16
CA VAL A 63 -6.25 -1.97 -7.22
C VAL A 63 -6.80 -3.35 -7.60
N ASN A 64 -8.08 -3.54 -7.37
CA ASN A 64 -8.78 -4.78 -7.72
C ASN A 64 -9.46 -4.65 -9.08
N LEU A 65 -9.20 -5.62 -9.94
CA LEU A 65 -9.99 -5.84 -11.15
C LEU A 65 -10.98 -6.97 -10.90
N LEU A 66 -12.17 -6.84 -11.46
CA LEU A 66 -13.12 -7.94 -11.47
C LEU A 66 -12.59 -9.07 -12.35
N LEU A 67 -12.82 -10.27 -11.91
CA LEU A 67 -12.44 -11.50 -12.56
C LEU A 67 -13.71 -12.18 -13.09
N SER A 68 -13.69 -12.65 -14.31
CA SER A 68 -14.78 -13.42 -14.91
C SER A 68 -14.39 -14.86 -15.17
N TYR A 69 -15.36 -15.76 -15.05
CA TYR A 69 -15.27 -17.17 -15.40
C TYR A 69 -16.13 -17.48 -16.62
N GLU A 70 -15.85 -18.59 -17.29
CA GLU A 70 -16.62 -19.03 -18.46
C GLU A 70 -18.10 -19.30 -18.14
N ASP A 71 -18.42 -19.66 -16.91
CA ASP A 71 -19.79 -19.86 -16.42
C ASP A 71 -20.55 -18.55 -16.15
N GLY A 72 -19.92 -17.39 -16.39
CA GLY A 72 -20.49 -16.06 -16.21
C GLY A 72 -20.40 -15.51 -14.79
N ARG A 73 -19.80 -16.22 -13.83
CA ARG A 73 -19.50 -15.64 -12.50
C ARG A 73 -18.50 -14.52 -12.65
N VAL A 74 -18.71 -13.48 -11.83
CA VAL A 74 -17.79 -12.34 -11.70
C VAL A 74 -17.45 -12.18 -10.23
N ILE A 75 -16.17 -12.14 -9.90
CA ILE A 75 -15.67 -12.02 -8.52
C ILE A 75 -14.57 -10.98 -8.44
N SER A 76 -14.23 -10.56 -7.23
CA SER A 76 -13.05 -9.77 -6.95
C SER A 76 -12.19 -10.43 -5.88
N SER A 77 -10.87 -10.20 -5.93
CA SER A 77 -9.98 -10.67 -4.88
C SER A 77 -10.22 -9.94 -3.53
N ALA A 78 -10.86 -8.77 -3.57
CA ALA A 78 -11.28 -8.06 -2.36
C ALA A 78 -12.40 -8.82 -1.63
N GLU A 79 -13.39 -9.34 -2.37
CA GLU A 79 -14.47 -10.16 -1.78
C GLU A 79 -13.93 -11.46 -1.18
N GLU A 80 -13.02 -12.14 -1.88
CA GLU A 80 -12.38 -13.36 -1.38
C GLU A 80 -11.54 -13.09 -0.13
N ARG A 81 -10.83 -11.98 -0.10
CA ARG A 81 -10.07 -11.54 1.08
C ARG A 81 -11.00 -11.29 2.28
N MET A 82 -12.13 -10.62 2.08
CA MET A 82 -13.12 -10.39 3.14
C MET A 82 -13.74 -11.69 3.65
N ALA A 83 -13.92 -12.66 2.76
CA ALA A 83 -14.40 -14.00 3.11
C ALA A 83 -13.34 -14.87 3.80
N GLY A 84 -12.08 -14.39 3.95
CA GLY A 84 -10.98 -15.14 4.54
C GLY A 84 -10.38 -16.21 3.63
N ASN A 85 -10.67 -16.19 2.33
CA ASN A 85 -10.26 -17.20 1.36
C ASN A 85 -8.93 -16.88 0.65
N THR A 86 -8.06 -16.07 1.26
CA THR A 86 -6.83 -15.58 0.61
C THR A 86 -5.91 -16.69 0.13
N ASP A 87 -5.65 -17.69 0.97
CA ASP A 87 -4.69 -18.76 0.64
C ASP A 87 -5.25 -19.69 -0.43
N THR A 88 -6.50 -20.14 -0.28
CA THR A 88 -7.15 -21.06 -1.21
C THR A 88 -7.42 -20.41 -2.55
N PHE A 89 -7.81 -19.14 -2.56
CA PHE A 89 -8.15 -18.40 -3.75
C PHE A 89 -6.96 -18.21 -4.71
N TYR A 90 -5.79 -17.81 -4.19
CA TYR A 90 -4.64 -17.48 -5.05
C TYR A 90 -3.95 -18.69 -5.68
N PHE A 91 -4.05 -19.86 -5.06
CA PHE A 91 -3.37 -21.08 -5.49
C PHE A 91 -4.33 -22.16 -6.02
N SER A 92 -5.64 -21.87 -6.05
CA SER A 92 -6.62 -22.83 -6.57
C SER A 92 -6.56 -22.96 -8.10
N GLU A 93 -6.80 -24.17 -8.60
CA GLU A 93 -6.93 -24.41 -10.04
C GLU A 93 -8.10 -23.58 -10.64
N GLU A 94 -9.15 -23.39 -9.86
CA GLU A 94 -10.30 -22.57 -10.24
C GLU A 94 -9.88 -21.12 -10.53
N ARG A 95 -9.03 -20.53 -9.68
CA ARG A 95 -8.54 -19.16 -9.86
C ARG A 95 -7.73 -19.00 -11.15
N GLN A 96 -7.00 -20.03 -11.57
CA GLN A 96 -6.20 -20.02 -12.79
C GLN A 96 -7.06 -19.96 -14.06
N GLN A 97 -8.35 -20.31 -13.98
CA GLN A 97 -9.29 -20.22 -15.09
C GLN A 97 -9.97 -18.84 -15.20
N ALA A 98 -9.77 -17.99 -14.20
CA ALA A 98 -10.35 -16.65 -14.19
C ALA A 98 -9.63 -15.71 -15.16
N VAL A 99 -10.41 -14.88 -15.85
CA VAL A 99 -9.93 -13.87 -16.78
C VAL A 99 -10.08 -12.48 -16.16
N LEU A 100 -9.01 -11.70 -16.18
CA LEU A 100 -9.05 -10.30 -15.74
C LEU A 100 -9.97 -9.50 -16.68
N THR A 101 -10.92 -8.79 -16.11
CA THR A 101 -11.75 -7.84 -16.85
C THR A 101 -11.12 -6.44 -16.82
N HIS A 102 -11.71 -5.50 -17.55
CA HIS A 102 -11.34 -4.07 -17.52
C HIS A 102 -12.15 -3.27 -16.48
N HIS A 103 -12.92 -3.95 -15.63
CA HIS A 103 -13.73 -3.31 -14.59
C HIS A 103 -12.99 -3.30 -13.25
N LEU A 104 -12.96 -2.13 -12.61
CA LEU A 104 -12.39 -1.95 -11.29
C LEU A 104 -13.43 -2.24 -10.20
N TYR A 105 -12.99 -2.87 -9.13
CA TYR A 105 -13.73 -2.94 -7.87
C TYR A 105 -13.36 -1.73 -7.00
N ALA A 106 -14.36 -0.99 -6.55
CA ALA A 106 -14.15 0.21 -5.74
C ALA A 106 -13.91 -0.13 -4.25
N PRO A 107 -13.14 0.71 -3.53
CA PRO A 107 -12.45 1.90 -3.99
C PRO A 107 -11.11 1.59 -4.68
N ALA A 108 -10.80 2.31 -5.76
CA ALA A 108 -9.46 2.25 -6.35
C ALA A 108 -8.45 2.98 -5.45
N THR A 109 -7.34 2.33 -5.11
CA THR A 109 -6.38 2.78 -4.10
C THR A 109 -5.34 3.76 -4.65
N TRP A 110 -5.81 4.81 -5.35
CA TRP A 110 -5.01 5.93 -5.82
C TRP A 110 -5.31 7.19 -5.01
N TYR A 111 -4.29 7.96 -4.63
CA TYR A 111 -4.43 9.21 -3.89
C TYR A 111 -5.39 9.07 -2.69
N ALA A 112 -6.49 9.83 -2.67
CA ALA A 112 -7.51 9.75 -1.63
C ALA A 112 -8.17 8.35 -1.53
N GLY A 113 -8.17 7.58 -2.61
CA GLY A 113 -8.66 6.20 -2.61
C GLY A 113 -7.90 5.26 -1.68
N LYS A 114 -6.63 5.55 -1.36
CA LYS A 114 -5.88 4.82 -0.33
C LYS A 114 -6.54 4.98 1.06
N VAL A 115 -6.98 6.19 1.39
CA VAL A 115 -7.71 6.44 2.65
C VAL A 115 -9.08 5.77 2.63
N ALA A 116 -9.76 5.80 1.50
CA ALA A 116 -11.02 5.08 1.33
C ALA A 116 -10.83 3.57 1.53
N GLY A 117 -9.78 2.98 0.94
CA GLY A 117 -9.41 1.59 1.14
C GLY A 117 -9.09 1.25 2.60
N ILE A 118 -8.35 2.11 3.31
CA ILE A 118 -8.09 1.93 4.75
C ILE A 118 -9.39 1.88 5.53
N LYS A 119 -10.32 2.81 5.26
CA LYS A 119 -11.60 2.88 5.96
C LYS A 119 -12.52 1.70 5.64
N GLU A 120 -12.51 1.23 4.41
CA GLU A 120 -13.35 0.12 3.96
C GLU A 120 -12.82 -1.23 4.44
N TRP A 121 -11.52 -1.46 4.33
CA TRP A 121 -10.92 -2.79 4.48
C TRP A 121 -10.17 -3.03 5.77
N ILE A 122 -9.72 -1.98 6.47
CA ILE A 122 -8.97 -2.11 7.72
C ILE A 122 -9.85 -1.71 8.89
N HIS A 123 -10.22 -0.41 8.95
CA HIS A 123 -11.07 0.07 10.02
C HIS A 123 -11.77 1.39 9.64
N PRO A 124 -13.09 1.52 9.84
CA PRO A 124 -13.86 2.68 9.36
C PRO A 124 -13.48 4.02 10.01
N SER A 125 -12.94 4.00 11.22
CA SER A 125 -12.63 5.20 12.00
C SER A 125 -11.23 5.23 12.62
N GLN A 126 -10.62 4.09 12.89
CA GLN A 126 -9.29 4.05 13.48
C GLN A 126 -8.24 4.46 12.46
N ARG A 127 -7.40 5.41 12.85
CA ARG A 127 -6.32 5.94 12.02
C ARG A 127 -5.02 5.16 12.27
N PRO A 128 -4.20 4.90 11.25
CA PRO A 128 -2.92 4.22 11.43
C PRO A 128 -1.95 5.05 12.27
N ILE A 129 -1.16 4.38 13.10
CA ILE A 129 -0.12 5.03 13.93
C ILE A 129 1.20 5.23 13.18
N LEU A 130 1.42 4.51 12.09
CA LEU A 130 2.56 4.69 11.20
C LEU A 130 2.09 4.57 9.75
N VAL A 131 2.46 5.56 8.93
CA VAL A 131 2.20 5.52 7.48
C VAL A 131 3.48 5.86 6.73
N ALA A 132 3.94 4.95 5.89
CA ALA A 132 5.10 5.14 5.02
C ALA A 132 4.69 5.26 3.55
N GLY A 133 5.37 6.11 2.80
CA GLY A 133 5.15 6.29 1.37
C GLY A 133 6.27 7.07 0.71
N ASP A 134 6.35 7.02 -0.64
CA ASP A 134 7.45 7.58 -1.41
C ASP A 134 7.03 8.55 -2.52
N SER A 135 5.74 8.72 -2.73
CA SER A 135 5.20 9.44 -3.88
C SER A 135 3.99 10.31 -3.52
N PRO A 136 3.62 11.29 -4.37
CA PRO A 136 2.41 12.08 -4.18
C PRO A 136 1.12 11.26 -4.05
N ASN A 137 1.12 10.05 -4.60
CA ASN A 137 0.01 9.12 -4.47
C ASN A 137 -0.25 8.68 -3.01
N ASP A 138 0.77 8.82 -2.13
CA ASP A 138 0.72 8.41 -0.73
C ASP A 138 0.34 9.56 0.22
N PHE A 139 0.37 10.81 -0.23
CA PHE A 139 0.18 11.98 0.64
C PHE A 139 -1.12 11.92 1.44
N TYR A 140 -2.24 11.60 0.81
CA TYR A 140 -3.52 11.49 1.51
C TYR A 140 -3.47 10.46 2.63
N MET A 141 -2.86 9.32 2.38
CA MET A 141 -2.68 8.27 3.38
C MET A 141 -1.73 8.73 4.49
N GLN A 142 -0.63 9.40 4.16
CA GLN A 142 0.31 9.95 5.15
C GLN A 142 -0.37 11.03 6.02
N PHE A 143 -1.17 11.92 5.43
CA PHE A 143 -1.96 12.89 6.20
C PHE A 143 -3.06 12.24 7.06
N TYR A 144 -3.44 11.00 6.77
CA TYR A 144 -4.40 10.26 7.58
C TYR A 144 -3.78 9.58 8.81
N ALA A 145 -2.45 9.59 8.98
CA ALA A 145 -1.80 9.06 10.18
C ALA A 145 -2.29 9.75 11.47
N ASN A 146 -2.40 8.99 12.57
CA ASN A 146 -2.86 9.50 13.87
C ASN A 146 -1.74 10.21 14.65
N VAL A 147 -1.29 11.35 14.15
CA VAL A 147 -0.18 12.13 14.76
C VAL A 147 -0.57 12.84 16.05
N GLU A 148 -1.86 12.94 16.35
CA GLU A 148 -2.35 13.49 17.62
C GLU A 148 -1.96 12.61 18.80
N GLU A 149 -2.05 11.30 18.60
CA GLU A 149 -1.71 10.27 19.60
C GLU A 149 -0.27 9.75 19.45
N GLY A 150 0.62 10.51 18.78
CA GLY A 150 2.03 10.16 18.64
C GLY A 150 2.37 9.34 17.41
N GLY A 151 1.44 9.17 16.49
CA GLY A 151 1.71 8.49 15.22
C GLY A 151 2.70 9.25 14.33
N VAL A 152 3.31 8.54 13.38
CA VAL A 152 4.37 9.04 12.52
C VAL A 152 4.06 8.87 11.04
N ARG A 153 4.62 9.77 10.23
CA ARG A 153 4.59 9.77 8.78
C ARG A 153 6.00 9.55 8.26
N VAL A 154 6.24 8.45 7.60
CA VAL A 154 7.56 8.16 7.02
C VAL A 154 7.54 8.48 5.54
N ARG A 155 8.39 9.39 5.13
CA ARG A 155 8.60 9.72 3.75
C ARG A 155 9.88 9.10 3.23
N ILE A 156 9.79 8.29 2.18
CA ILE A 156 10.95 7.80 1.46
C ILE A 156 11.32 8.81 0.38
N HIS A 157 12.45 9.49 0.55
CA HIS A 157 12.90 10.51 -0.39
C HIS A 157 13.52 9.87 -1.64
N ARG A 158 12.74 9.73 -2.70
CA ARG A 158 13.21 9.21 -3.99
C ARG A 158 13.50 10.30 -5.03
N LYS A 159 12.79 11.42 -4.96
CA LYS A 159 12.89 12.53 -5.92
C LYS A 159 12.64 13.86 -5.22
N ASP A 160 13.44 14.88 -5.58
CA ASP A 160 13.27 16.23 -5.03
C ASP A 160 11.92 16.84 -5.41
N SER A 161 11.42 16.61 -6.62
CA SER A 161 10.10 17.08 -7.04
C SER A 161 8.96 16.58 -6.15
N HIS A 162 9.04 15.35 -5.63
CA HIS A 162 8.04 14.83 -4.69
C HIS A 162 8.16 15.50 -3.32
N LYS A 163 9.36 15.97 -2.95
CA LYS A 163 9.56 16.76 -1.72
C LYS A 163 8.89 18.12 -1.85
N GLU A 164 9.16 18.80 -2.94
CA GLU A 164 8.58 20.10 -3.23
C GLU A 164 7.05 20.05 -3.27
N GLU A 165 6.47 19.00 -3.89
CA GLU A 165 5.03 18.77 -3.90
C GLU A 165 4.47 18.53 -2.49
N LEU A 166 5.17 17.77 -1.64
CA LEU A 166 4.74 17.54 -0.26
C LEU A 166 4.79 18.83 0.57
N GLU A 167 5.87 19.61 0.45
CA GLU A 167 6.02 20.87 1.15
C GLU A 167 4.92 21.87 0.75
N LEU A 168 4.58 21.91 -0.53
CA LEU A 168 3.47 22.72 -1.04
C LEU A 168 2.13 22.25 -0.45
N GLU A 169 1.90 20.95 -0.40
CA GLU A 169 0.68 20.39 0.16
C GLU A 169 0.55 20.65 1.67
N ILE A 170 1.66 20.55 2.42
CA ILE A 170 1.71 20.94 3.84
C ILE A 170 1.39 22.43 4.01
N ALA A 171 1.95 23.30 3.18
CA ALA A 171 1.69 24.73 3.24
C ALA A 171 0.22 25.04 2.97
N LYS A 172 -0.39 24.44 1.97
CA LYS A 172 -1.84 24.60 1.68
C LYS A 172 -2.69 24.19 2.87
N ARG A 173 -2.40 23.05 3.48
CA ARG A 173 -3.14 22.56 4.65
C ARG A 173 -2.97 23.45 5.88
N ASN A 174 -1.77 23.99 6.11
CA ASN A 174 -1.52 24.98 7.17
C ASN A 174 -2.31 26.25 6.95
N ASN A 175 -2.62 26.62 5.70
CA ASN A 175 -3.44 27.78 5.35
C ASN A 175 -4.95 27.50 5.39
N GLY A 176 -5.35 26.31 5.83
CA GLY A 176 -6.76 25.94 5.96
C GLY A 176 -7.37 25.31 4.71
N GLU A 177 -6.59 25.08 3.68
CA GLU A 177 -7.04 24.31 2.53
C GLU A 177 -7.03 22.81 2.88
N ASN A 178 -8.11 22.09 2.56
CA ASN A 178 -8.23 20.65 2.87
C ASN A 178 -8.10 20.30 4.37
N ASN A 179 -8.96 20.84 5.21
CA ASN A 179 -8.97 20.76 6.68
C ASN A 179 -9.08 19.35 7.33
N ALA A 180 -8.83 18.27 6.60
CA ALA A 180 -8.94 16.91 7.14
C ALA A 180 -7.79 16.50 8.07
N ASP A 181 -6.70 17.28 8.12
CA ASP A 181 -5.55 17.04 9.00
C ASP A 181 -5.25 18.31 9.82
N PRO A 182 -5.49 18.33 11.14
CA PRO A 182 -5.24 19.49 11.98
C PRO A 182 -3.76 19.76 12.24
N PHE A 183 -2.87 18.81 11.92
CA PHE A 183 -1.44 18.90 12.19
C PHE A 183 -0.58 18.52 10.97
N PRO A 184 -0.73 19.20 9.82
CA PRO A 184 -0.09 18.77 8.58
C PRO A 184 1.45 18.76 8.63
N SER A 185 2.05 19.58 9.50
CA SER A 185 3.51 19.66 9.67
C SER A 185 4.07 18.69 10.71
N LYS A 186 3.22 17.93 11.44
CA LYS A 186 3.65 17.10 12.57
C LYS A 186 3.94 15.65 12.13
N GLY A 187 4.90 15.03 12.83
CA GLY A 187 5.13 13.58 12.78
C GLY A 187 5.89 13.07 11.53
N TRP A 188 6.54 13.95 10.80
CA TRP A 188 7.32 13.56 9.63
C TRP A 188 8.70 13.03 9.97
N ILE A 189 9.05 11.89 9.36
CA ILE A 189 10.39 11.30 9.32
C ILE A 189 10.75 11.14 7.85
N GLU A 190 11.89 11.69 7.44
CA GLU A 190 12.40 11.51 6.08
C GLU A 190 13.52 10.45 6.09
N VAL A 191 13.47 9.52 5.16
CA VAL A 191 14.44 8.45 4.96
C VAL A 191 14.82 8.40 3.49
N THR A 192 16.10 8.28 3.20
CA THR A 192 16.59 8.10 1.83
C THR A 192 16.71 6.61 1.48
N PRO A 193 16.65 6.23 0.20
CA PRO A 193 16.88 4.84 -0.24
C PRO A 193 18.22 4.27 0.22
N ASP A 194 19.27 5.10 0.32
CA ASP A 194 20.59 4.67 0.74
C ASP A 194 20.63 4.29 2.22
N GLU A 195 19.83 4.93 3.07
CA GLU A 195 19.66 4.58 4.49
C GLU A 195 18.91 3.27 4.70
N LEU A 196 18.10 2.87 3.72
CA LEU A 196 17.33 1.62 3.79
C LEU A 196 18.16 0.37 3.44
N HIS A 197 19.32 0.54 2.83
CA HIS A 197 20.20 -0.49 2.34
C HIS A 197 19.52 -1.59 1.49
N TYR A 198 20.25 -2.12 0.53
CA TYR A 198 19.80 -3.27 -0.27
C TYR A 198 20.34 -4.57 0.34
N LYS A 199 19.59 -5.66 0.17
CA LYS A 199 20.10 -7.02 0.35
C LYS A 199 20.91 -7.44 -0.86
#